data_eb1e3345312c633e126f3b7c381c67a0
#
_entry.id   eb1e3345312c633e126f3b7c381c67a0
#
_cell.length_a   1.000
_cell.length_b   1.000
_cell.length_c   1.000
_cell.angle_alpha   90.00
_cell.angle_beta   90.00
_cell.angle_gamma   90.00
#
_symmetry.space_group_name_H-M   'P 1'
#
loop_
_entity.id
_entity.type
_entity.pdbx_description
1 polymer ?
#
loop_
_entity_poly.entity_id
_entity_poly.type
_entity_poly.pdbx_seq_one_letter_code
_entity_poly.pdbx_strand_id
1 'polypeptide(L)'
;MFLAFAGGVLLAFGAWSWSLRRRRRAGQPFGTAANDDTPMEVVSGWYRQRRADGQVVEAVDDRTWRDLEMDGVLRALDHCRTPIGRQQLLETLRATPDSTQRSRRSHLSEAISAHGALQAEVARALDHHHGYGGYALWRLMRTTELGGPWLRLAPFMTMASVLLLAVAPFKPLAIAVFIPLAAIGLWLRTYATGTVTGLIGPFREISPVLRAARELTAITDPALTPYAEQLRALGDQLRSLERVSRWVSREVVTSNELVGGVYEYVNLVLMLDANALLLASRALQRQRETLEQLCLLLGQVDVAHAVSSVRSVLPVWCRPTRGTQSGEAETLAFEGVGHPQLPHGVPNDVTLTAGRGMLLTGANMSGKSTLLRILGVNVILGSSLDTCVARAALMTVERVVTCIAHVDDFAASKSLFFAEAEVVVRHLRLGDAHVPSLFLFDELFRGTNAAERIAAAEAVMRRLVGAADGGNRSLVALATHDLELTRLLADCFDTWHLEVTMTDGHTDFRYRLQAGPARMRTALALLEQLGAPADVVMSAATRAASLDARAERTGGS
;
A
#
# COMPACT_ATOMS: atom_id res chain seq x y z
N MET A 1 24.44 23.44 -28.67
CA MET A 1 24.07 22.32 -29.53
C MET A 1 24.13 20.96 -28.83
N PHE A 2 25.20 20.63 -28.09
CA PHE A 2 25.34 19.36 -27.35
C PHE A 2 24.32 19.15 -26.22
N LEU A 3 24.01 20.19 -25.45
CA LEU A 3 23.00 20.14 -24.36
C LEU A 3 21.56 19.96 -24.88
N ALA A 4 21.25 20.54 -26.05
CA ALA A 4 19.93 20.37 -26.68
C ALA A 4 19.75 18.93 -27.24
N PHE A 5 20.84 18.34 -27.76
CA PHE A 5 20.83 16.96 -28.25
C PHE A 5 20.72 15.95 -27.09
N ALA A 6 21.45 16.15 -26.00
CA ALA A 6 21.35 15.32 -24.79
C ALA A 6 19.95 15.40 -24.12
N GLY A 7 19.35 16.59 -24.10
CA GLY A 7 17.97 16.78 -23.64
C GLY A 7 16.94 16.07 -24.51
N GLY A 8 17.11 16.12 -25.84
CA GLY A 8 16.26 15.41 -26.79
C GLY A 8 16.36 13.88 -26.68
N VAL A 9 17.56 13.34 -26.47
CA VAL A 9 17.78 11.90 -26.28
C VAL A 9 17.16 11.42 -24.95
N LEU A 10 17.31 12.19 -23.86
CA LEU A 10 16.69 11.87 -22.56
C LEU A 10 15.16 11.94 -22.62
N LEU A 11 14.59 12.90 -23.35
CA LEU A 11 13.15 13.00 -23.58
C LEU A 11 12.63 11.86 -24.46
N ALA A 12 13.38 11.49 -25.51
CA ALA A 12 13.04 10.37 -26.37
C ALA A 12 13.15 9.04 -25.65
N PHE A 13 14.17 8.84 -24.79
CA PHE A 13 14.32 7.65 -23.96
C PHE A 13 13.25 7.60 -22.86
N GLY A 14 12.91 8.75 -22.27
CA GLY A 14 11.78 8.89 -21.33
C GLY A 14 10.44 8.57 -22.00
N ALA A 15 10.19 9.08 -23.21
CA ALA A 15 8.98 8.80 -23.97
C ALA A 15 8.92 7.33 -24.46
N TRP A 16 10.04 6.75 -24.85
CA TRP A 16 10.14 5.34 -25.26
C TRP A 16 9.94 4.39 -24.07
N SER A 17 10.62 4.63 -22.95
CA SER A 17 10.41 3.87 -21.71
C SER A 17 8.98 4.03 -21.17
N TRP A 18 8.40 5.24 -21.32
CA TRP A 18 7.01 5.52 -20.98
C TRP A 18 6.03 4.77 -21.91
N SER A 19 6.29 4.71 -23.21
CA SER A 19 5.44 3.97 -24.17
C SER A 19 5.49 2.45 -23.91
N LEU A 20 6.64 1.92 -23.49
CA LEU A 20 6.79 0.52 -23.10
C LEU A 20 6.06 0.21 -21.80
N ARG A 21 6.14 1.11 -20.80
CA ARG A 21 5.40 0.97 -19.53
C ARG A 21 3.89 1.08 -19.74
N ARG A 22 3.44 1.97 -20.63
CA ARG A 22 2.03 2.10 -21.00
C ARG A 22 1.48 0.81 -21.61
N ARG A 23 2.26 0.09 -22.42
CA ARG A 23 1.86 -1.18 -23.03
C ARG A 23 1.82 -2.33 -22.02
N ARG A 24 2.50 -2.22 -20.85
CA ARG A 24 2.59 -3.30 -19.86
C ARG A 24 1.31 -3.52 -19.06
N ARG A 25 0.51 -2.48 -18.80
CA ARG A 25 -0.79 -2.63 -18.10
C ARG A 25 -1.96 -2.82 -19.07
N ALA A 26 -1.92 -2.17 -20.23
CA ALA A 26 -2.96 -2.32 -21.25
C ALA A 26 -2.95 -3.74 -21.84
N GLY A 27 -4.07 -4.42 -21.77
CA GLY A 27 -4.21 -5.79 -22.27
C GLY A 27 -3.58 -6.87 -21.38
N GLN A 28 -3.26 -6.56 -20.11
CA GLN A 28 -2.78 -7.54 -19.15
C GLN A 28 -3.82 -8.64 -18.95
N PRO A 29 -3.45 -9.94 -19.07
CA PRO A 29 -4.39 -11.03 -18.84
C PRO A 29 -4.92 -11.01 -17.41
N PHE A 30 -6.16 -11.44 -17.23
CA PHE A 30 -6.72 -11.64 -15.91
C PHE A 30 -5.92 -12.73 -15.17
N GLY A 31 -5.71 -12.58 -13.86
CA GLY A 31 -4.86 -13.49 -13.09
C GLY A 31 -3.37 -13.14 -13.12
N THR A 32 -2.94 -12.04 -13.73
CA THR A 32 -1.54 -11.62 -13.70
C THR A 32 -1.34 -10.35 -12.88
N ALA A 33 -0.32 -10.34 -12.01
CA ALA A 33 0.05 -9.14 -11.26
C ALA A 33 0.62 -8.06 -12.20
N ALA A 34 0.39 -6.80 -11.87
CA ALA A 34 0.95 -5.69 -12.60
C ALA A 34 2.48 -5.68 -12.44
N ASN A 35 3.20 -5.83 -13.55
CA ASN A 35 4.65 -5.68 -13.57
C ASN A 35 5.01 -4.19 -13.63
N ASP A 36 4.83 -3.49 -12.49
CA ASP A 36 5.04 -2.05 -12.37
C ASP A 36 6.07 -1.77 -11.26
N ASP A 37 7.28 -1.39 -11.70
CA ASP A 37 8.42 -1.07 -10.84
C ASP A 37 8.35 0.36 -10.25
N THR A 38 7.18 0.99 -10.26
CA THR A 38 7.01 2.34 -9.67
C THR A 38 7.40 2.30 -8.19
N PRO A 39 8.32 3.20 -7.76
CA PRO A 39 8.77 3.26 -6.37
C PRO A 39 7.60 3.44 -5.39
N MET A 40 7.68 2.79 -4.23
CA MET A 40 6.63 2.84 -3.20
C MET A 40 6.40 4.25 -2.66
N GLU A 41 7.42 5.12 -2.68
CA GLU A 41 7.29 6.53 -2.32
C GLU A 41 6.30 7.28 -3.22
N VAL A 42 6.25 6.92 -4.50
CA VAL A 42 5.33 7.51 -5.49
C VAL A 42 3.92 6.93 -5.30
N VAL A 43 3.82 5.62 -5.12
CA VAL A 43 2.53 4.93 -4.88
C VAL A 43 1.88 5.43 -3.60
N SER A 44 2.65 5.56 -2.51
CA SER A 44 2.15 6.00 -1.20
C SER A 44 1.89 7.51 -1.10
N GLY A 45 2.22 8.29 -2.14
CA GLY A 45 2.13 9.75 -2.10
C GLY A 45 0.74 10.27 -1.76
N TRP A 46 -0.30 9.73 -2.39
CA TRP A 46 -1.69 10.12 -2.13
C TRP A 46 -2.15 9.71 -0.72
N TYR A 47 -1.90 8.46 -0.33
CA TYR A 47 -2.21 7.97 1.01
C TYR A 47 -1.57 8.83 2.11
N ARG A 48 -0.26 9.14 1.99
CA ARG A 48 0.45 10.00 2.96
C ARG A 48 -0.18 11.39 3.07
N GLN A 49 -0.58 11.96 1.94
CA GLN A 49 -1.24 13.27 1.92
C GLN A 49 -2.61 13.21 2.61
N ARG A 50 -3.46 12.22 2.26
CA ARG A 50 -4.79 12.07 2.87
C ARG A 50 -4.72 11.78 4.37
N ARG A 51 -3.71 11.00 4.80
CA ARG A 51 -3.42 10.78 6.22
C ARG A 51 -3.03 12.09 6.93
N ALA A 52 -2.16 12.90 6.34
CA ALA A 52 -1.77 14.20 6.88
C ALA A 52 -2.94 15.17 7.00
N ASP A 53 -3.91 15.11 6.08
CA ASP A 53 -5.14 15.89 6.09
C ASP A 53 -6.22 15.33 7.05
N GLY A 54 -5.94 14.24 7.76
CA GLY A 54 -6.91 13.59 8.68
C GLY A 54 -8.08 12.87 7.99
N GLN A 55 -8.00 12.64 6.67
CA GLN A 55 -9.05 11.98 5.89
C GLN A 55 -9.00 10.45 5.98
N VAL A 56 -7.90 9.88 6.46
CA VAL A 56 -7.68 8.44 6.61
C VAL A 56 -7.29 8.14 8.04
N VAL A 57 -8.03 7.25 8.68
CA VAL A 57 -7.67 6.68 9.98
C VAL A 57 -6.86 5.42 9.74
N GLU A 58 -5.61 5.40 10.21
CA GLU A 58 -4.69 4.30 10.00
C GLU A 58 -4.97 3.13 10.94
N ALA A 59 -5.09 1.93 10.39
CA ALA A 59 -5.17 0.67 11.14
C ALA A 59 -3.81 -0.05 11.18
N VAL A 60 -3.01 0.07 10.11
CA VAL A 60 -1.71 -0.57 9.96
C VAL A 60 -0.63 0.51 9.90
N ASP A 61 0.11 0.68 10.99
CA ASP A 61 1.16 1.68 11.11
C ASP A 61 2.41 1.31 10.26
N ASP A 62 3.34 2.26 10.12
CA ASP A 62 4.53 2.07 9.30
C ASP A 62 5.46 0.96 9.83
N ARG A 63 5.42 0.65 11.14
CA ARG A 63 6.16 -0.45 11.73
C ARG A 63 5.53 -1.78 11.36
N THR A 64 4.24 -1.96 11.65
CA THR A 64 3.49 -3.18 11.29
C THR A 64 3.59 -3.47 9.79
N TRP A 65 3.53 -2.43 8.95
CA TRP A 65 3.73 -2.54 7.51
C TRP A 65 5.08 -3.13 7.13
N ARG A 66 6.17 -2.64 7.76
CA ARG A 66 7.54 -3.15 7.52
C ARG A 66 7.75 -4.54 8.10
N ASP A 67 7.32 -4.77 9.33
CA ASP A 67 7.46 -6.04 10.04
C ASP A 67 6.81 -7.20 9.27
N LEU A 68 5.66 -6.94 8.63
CA LEU A 68 4.94 -7.91 7.81
C LEU A 68 5.37 -7.93 6.33
N GLU A 69 6.38 -7.15 5.96
CA GLU A 69 6.88 -7.05 4.57
C GLU A 69 5.77 -6.72 3.55
N MET A 70 4.85 -5.85 3.95
CA MET A 70 3.64 -5.54 3.19
C MET A 70 3.89 -4.93 1.80
N ASP A 71 5.05 -4.33 1.54
CA ASP A 71 5.43 -3.88 0.19
C ASP A 71 5.48 -5.05 -0.80
N GLY A 72 6.01 -6.18 -0.37
CA GLY A 72 6.03 -7.40 -1.16
C GLY A 72 4.63 -7.99 -1.35
N VAL A 73 3.83 -8.00 -0.27
CA VAL A 73 2.43 -8.45 -0.32
C VAL A 73 1.62 -7.57 -1.28
N LEU A 74 1.76 -6.23 -1.18
CA LEU A 74 1.09 -5.30 -2.09
C LEU A 74 1.43 -5.59 -3.56
N ARG A 75 2.72 -5.85 -3.88
CA ARG A 75 3.12 -6.21 -5.25
C ARG A 75 2.49 -7.52 -5.72
N ALA A 76 2.38 -8.51 -4.85
CA ALA A 76 1.73 -9.79 -5.17
C ALA A 76 0.21 -9.64 -5.41
N LEU A 77 -0.41 -8.68 -4.74
CA LEU A 77 -1.85 -8.37 -4.85
C LEU A 77 -2.16 -7.31 -5.91
N ASP A 78 -1.15 -6.62 -6.46
CA ASP A 78 -1.35 -5.55 -7.44
C ASP A 78 -1.76 -6.09 -8.80
N HIS A 79 -3.03 -6.44 -8.90
CA HIS A 79 -3.69 -6.75 -10.16
C HIS A 79 -4.53 -5.56 -10.65
N CYS A 80 -4.28 -4.36 -10.09
CA CYS A 80 -4.94 -3.13 -10.50
C CYS A 80 -4.52 -2.73 -11.93
N ARG A 81 -5.49 -2.19 -12.66
CA ARG A 81 -5.25 -1.74 -14.04
C ARG A 81 -4.79 -0.30 -14.11
N THR A 82 -5.04 0.49 -13.05
CA THR A 82 -4.76 1.92 -13.04
C THR A 82 -3.81 2.31 -11.91
N PRO A 83 -3.04 3.41 -12.06
CA PRO A 83 -2.27 3.98 -10.96
C PRO A 83 -3.13 4.37 -9.75
N ILE A 84 -4.36 4.88 -10.00
CA ILE A 84 -5.32 5.23 -8.96
C ILE A 84 -5.75 3.99 -8.19
N GLY A 85 -6.04 2.89 -8.88
CA GLY A 85 -6.42 1.61 -8.26
C GLY A 85 -5.31 1.08 -7.35
N ARG A 86 -4.05 1.14 -7.78
CA ARG A 86 -2.90 0.73 -6.96
C ARG A 86 -2.75 1.60 -5.71
N GLN A 87 -2.91 2.93 -5.83
CA GLN A 87 -2.90 3.85 -4.68
C GLN A 87 -4.05 3.55 -3.73
N GLN A 88 -5.25 3.26 -4.27
CA GLN A 88 -6.41 2.88 -3.49
C GLN A 88 -6.26 1.51 -2.82
N LEU A 89 -5.61 0.53 -3.47
CA LEU A 89 -5.29 -0.76 -2.88
C LEU A 89 -4.37 -0.58 -1.66
N LEU A 90 -3.31 0.22 -1.78
CA LEU A 90 -2.42 0.55 -0.66
C LEU A 90 -3.19 1.21 0.49
N GLU A 91 -4.01 2.21 0.21
CA GLU A 91 -4.84 2.88 1.23
C GLU A 91 -5.80 1.89 1.88
N THR A 92 -6.45 1.02 1.10
CA THR A 92 -7.38 0.00 1.60
C THR A 92 -6.71 -0.99 2.56
N LEU A 93 -5.44 -1.35 2.33
CA LEU A 93 -4.68 -2.24 3.21
C LEU A 93 -4.17 -1.55 4.48
N ARG A 94 -4.03 -0.22 4.46
CA ARG A 94 -3.53 0.56 5.60
C ARG A 94 -4.62 1.19 6.46
N ALA A 95 -5.76 1.53 5.86
CA ALA A 95 -6.83 2.25 6.53
C ALA A 95 -7.68 1.34 7.43
N THR A 96 -8.33 1.95 8.42
CA THR A 96 -9.36 1.27 9.20
C THR A 96 -10.49 0.81 8.28
N PRO A 97 -10.87 -0.47 8.31
CA PRO A 97 -11.86 -1.01 7.40
C PRO A 97 -13.25 -0.39 7.62
N ASP A 98 -13.84 0.12 6.56
CA ASP A 98 -15.26 0.49 6.51
C ASP A 98 -16.07 -0.73 6.07
N SER A 99 -16.93 -1.24 6.94
CA SER A 99 -17.73 -2.44 6.71
C SER A 99 -18.65 -2.30 5.48
N THR A 100 -19.19 -1.11 5.24
CA THR A 100 -20.07 -0.84 4.10
C THR A 100 -19.31 -0.87 2.78
N GLN A 101 -18.15 -0.18 2.73
CA GLN A 101 -17.30 -0.19 1.54
C GLN A 101 -16.72 -1.58 1.28
N ARG A 102 -16.31 -2.29 2.33
CA ARG A 102 -15.82 -3.67 2.24
C ARG A 102 -16.90 -4.59 1.63
N SER A 103 -18.12 -4.55 2.14
CA SER A 103 -19.23 -5.37 1.63
C SER A 103 -19.56 -5.07 0.17
N ARG A 104 -19.65 -3.79 -0.21
CA ARG A 104 -19.88 -3.37 -1.61
C ARG A 104 -18.77 -3.87 -2.53
N ARG A 105 -17.52 -3.70 -2.14
CA ARG A 105 -16.35 -4.18 -2.91
C ARG A 105 -16.34 -5.69 -3.04
N SER A 106 -16.64 -6.42 -1.96
CA SER A 106 -16.71 -7.88 -1.98
C SER A 106 -17.78 -8.38 -2.92
N HIS A 107 -18.98 -7.79 -2.88
CA HIS A 107 -20.07 -8.13 -3.78
C HIS A 107 -19.71 -7.87 -5.27
N LEU A 108 -19.07 -6.72 -5.56
CA LEU A 108 -18.62 -6.41 -6.92
C LEU A 108 -17.52 -7.38 -7.38
N SER A 109 -16.54 -7.73 -6.50
CA SER A 109 -15.49 -8.67 -6.86
C SER A 109 -16.02 -10.08 -7.15
N GLU A 110 -17.07 -10.50 -6.47
CA GLU A 110 -17.75 -11.78 -6.73
C GLU A 110 -18.52 -11.76 -8.07
N ALA A 111 -19.23 -10.69 -8.35
CA ALA A 111 -19.90 -10.53 -9.64
C ALA A 111 -18.91 -10.56 -10.80
N ILE A 112 -17.77 -9.88 -10.67
CA ILE A 112 -16.68 -9.91 -11.66
C ILE A 112 -16.11 -11.33 -11.81
N SER A 113 -15.94 -12.07 -10.71
CA SER A 113 -15.46 -13.46 -10.76
C SER A 113 -16.45 -14.41 -11.41
N ALA A 114 -17.76 -14.20 -11.18
CA ALA A 114 -18.84 -15.05 -11.69
C ALA A 114 -19.14 -14.82 -13.17
N HIS A 115 -18.93 -13.60 -13.68
CA HIS A 115 -19.36 -13.20 -15.03
C HIS A 115 -18.19 -12.72 -15.88
N GLY A 116 -17.66 -13.57 -16.77
CA GLY A 116 -16.52 -13.22 -17.65
C GLY A 116 -16.81 -12.02 -18.58
N ALA A 117 -18.07 -11.77 -18.93
CA ALA A 117 -18.46 -10.58 -19.71
C ALA A 117 -18.24 -9.30 -18.87
N LEU A 118 -18.74 -9.26 -17.63
CA LEU A 118 -18.54 -8.13 -16.71
C LEU A 118 -17.05 -7.88 -16.45
N GLN A 119 -16.31 -8.94 -16.22
CA GLN A 119 -14.84 -8.90 -16.07
C GLN A 119 -14.18 -8.19 -17.26
N ALA A 120 -14.51 -8.59 -18.49
CA ALA A 120 -13.93 -8.02 -19.71
C ALA A 120 -14.34 -6.56 -19.93
N GLU A 121 -15.59 -6.20 -19.61
CA GLU A 121 -16.10 -4.84 -19.72
C GLU A 121 -15.46 -3.90 -18.71
N VAL A 122 -15.39 -4.29 -17.44
CA VAL A 122 -14.70 -3.52 -16.37
C VAL A 122 -13.23 -3.35 -16.70
N ALA A 123 -12.56 -4.42 -17.10
CA ALA A 123 -11.15 -4.37 -17.51
C ALA A 123 -10.93 -3.37 -18.66
N ARG A 124 -11.77 -3.40 -19.70
CA ARG A 124 -11.69 -2.49 -20.85
C ARG A 124 -11.91 -1.03 -20.44
N ALA A 125 -12.90 -0.77 -19.60
CA ALA A 125 -13.18 0.58 -19.10
C ALA A 125 -12.00 1.16 -18.31
N LEU A 126 -11.32 0.35 -17.52
CA LEU A 126 -10.15 0.75 -16.73
C LEU A 126 -8.87 0.89 -17.59
N ASP A 127 -8.77 0.22 -18.73
CA ASP A 127 -7.58 0.22 -19.58
C ASP A 127 -7.27 1.58 -20.25
N HIS A 128 -8.10 2.59 -20.11
CA HIS A 128 -7.87 3.94 -20.64
C HIS A 128 -6.92 4.80 -19.79
N HIS A 129 -6.63 4.41 -18.57
CA HIS A 129 -5.88 5.21 -17.60
C HIS A 129 -4.59 4.51 -17.15
N HIS A 130 -3.51 4.67 -17.93
CA HIS A 130 -2.23 3.97 -17.71
C HIS A 130 -1.01 4.90 -17.60
N GLY A 131 -1.22 6.23 -17.64
CA GLY A 131 -0.11 7.18 -17.61
C GLY A 131 0.53 7.28 -16.23
N TYR A 132 1.87 7.44 -16.19
CA TYR A 132 2.61 7.73 -14.95
C TYR A 132 2.07 8.98 -14.22
N GLY A 133 1.48 9.93 -14.99
CA GLY A 133 0.79 11.11 -14.46
C GLY A 133 -0.36 10.77 -13.49
N GLY A 134 -0.94 9.58 -13.62
CA GLY A 134 -2.00 9.09 -12.71
C GLY A 134 -1.56 9.01 -11.25
N TYR A 135 -0.30 8.64 -10.99
CA TYR A 135 0.25 8.62 -9.63
C TYR A 135 0.38 10.03 -9.01
N ALA A 136 0.43 11.07 -9.82
CA ALA A 136 0.55 12.44 -9.38
C ALA A 136 -0.76 13.24 -9.47
N LEU A 137 -1.88 12.60 -9.86
CA LEU A 137 -3.18 13.27 -10.06
C LEU A 137 -3.67 13.97 -8.78
N TRP A 138 -3.40 13.38 -7.61
CA TRP A 138 -3.72 13.96 -6.31
C TRP A 138 -3.06 15.33 -6.07
N ARG A 139 -1.91 15.63 -6.73
CA ARG A 139 -1.25 16.93 -6.63
C ARG A 139 -2.12 18.05 -7.20
N LEU A 140 -2.89 17.76 -8.26
CA LEU A 140 -3.84 18.72 -8.81
C LEU A 140 -4.92 19.09 -7.79
N MET A 141 -5.39 18.11 -7.01
CA MET A 141 -6.43 18.32 -6.00
C MET A 141 -5.95 19.20 -4.83
N ARG A 142 -4.63 19.30 -4.62
CA ARG A 142 -4.00 20.08 -3.54
C ARG A 142 -3.39 21.40 -4.02
N THR A 143 -3.28 21.60 -5.31
CA THR A 143 -2.73 22.85 -5.88
C THR A 143 -3.73 23.99 -5.70
N THR A 144 -3.33 25.04 -5.00
CA THR A 144 -4.18 26.21 -4.74
C THR A 144 -4.26 27.14 -5.94
N GLU A 145 -3.15 27.35 -6.65
CA GLU A 145 -3.09 28.19 -7.85
C GLU A 145 -2.13 27.59 -8.88
N LEU A 146 -2.63 27.43 -10.11
CA LEU A 146 -1.81 27.03 -11.26
C LEU A 146 -1.24 28.29 -11.91
N GLY A 147 0.06 28.32 -12.17
CA GLY A 147 0.71 29.42 -12.90
C GLY A 147 0.91 30.71 -12.12
N GLY A 148 0.59 30.72 -10.80
CA GLY A 148 0.82 31.86 -9.92
C GLY A 148 -0.14 33.05 -10.08
N PRO A 149 -0.05 34.06 -9.21
CA PRO A 149 -1.03 35.18 -9.16
C PRO A 149 -1.00 36.07 -10.40
N TRP A 150 0.13 36.18 -11.07
CA TRP A 150 0.29 36.99 -12.28
C TRP A 150 -0.55 36.50 -13.46
N LEU A 151 -0.94 35.23 -13.47
CA LEU A 151 -1.77 34.67 -14.51
C LEU A 151 -3.14 35.36 -14.62
N ARG A 152 -3.61 35.97 -13.55
CA ARG A 152 -4.86 36.75 -13.53
C ARG A 152 -4.83 37.95 -14.45
N LEU A 153 -3.64 38.43 -14.86
CA LEU A 153 -3.46 39.52 -15.81
C LEU A 153 -3.64 39.10 -17.26
N ALA A 154 -3.52 37.82 -17.58
CA ALA A 154 -3.56 37.32 -18.96
C ALA A 154 -4.81 37.78 -19.77
N PRO A 155 -6.05 37.75 -19.25
CA PRO A 155 -7.22 38.25 -20.00
C PRO A 155 -7.15 39.73 -20.32
N PHE A 156 -6.66 40.55 -19.39
CA PHE A 156 -6.52 41.99 -19.58
C PHE A 156 -5.45 42.30 -20.61
N MET A 157 -4.33 41.62 -20.57
CA MET A 157 -3.25 41.74 -21.54
C MET A 157 -3.69 41.28 -22.93
N THR A 158 -4.48 40.19 -23.03
CA THR A 158 -5.08 39.76 -24.29
C THR A 158 -5.95 40.83 -24.88
N MET A 159 -6.85 41.41 -24.07
CA MET A 159 -7.75 42.49 -24.52
C MET A 159 -6.94 43.71 -24.98
N ALA A 160 -5.91 44.13 -24.21
CA ALA A 160 -5.03 45.24 -24.58
C ALA A 160 -4.27 44.94 -25.90
N SER A 161 -3.74 43.73 -26.09
CA SER A 161 -3.06 43.32 -27.32
C SER A 161 -3.98 43.39 -28.55
N VAL A 162 -5.19 42.87 -28.44
CA VAL A 162 -6.20 42.92 -29.53
C VAL A 162 -6.57 44.37 -29.85
N LEU A 163 -6.79 45.20 -28.84
CA LEU A 163 -7.15 46.61 -29.03
C LEU A 163 -6.01 47.38 -29.72
N LEU A 164 -4.75 47.20 -29.26
CA LEU A 164 -3.58 47.84 -29.86
C LEU A 164 -3.38 47.46 -31.33
N LEU A 165 -3.57 46.16 -31.66
CA LEU A 165 -3.49 45.70 -33.05
C LEU A 165 -4.63 46.22 -33.91
N ALA A 166 -5.84 46.38 -33.37
CA ALA A 166 -6.99 46.99 -34.09
C ALA A 166 -6.78 48.48 -34.37
N VAL A 167 -6.07 49.19 -33.48
CA VAL A 167 -5.77 50.63 -33.62
C VAL A 167 -4.51 50.88 -34.47
N ALA A 168 -3.60 49.91 -34.58
CA ALA A 168 -2.32 50.05 -35.28
C ALA A 168 -2.41 50.56 -36.73
N PRO A 169 -3.40 50.18 -37.56
CA PRO A 169 -3.56 50.73 -38.91
C PRO A 169 -3.81 52.24 -38.93
N PHE A 170 -4.42 52.79 -37.89
CA PHE A 170 -4.77 54.21 -37.78
C PHE A 170 -3.73 55.04 -37.01
N LYS A 171 -3.02 54.39 -36.08
CA LYS A 171 -2.00 55.06 -35.25
C LYS A 171 -0.77 54.13 -35.08
N PRO A 172 0.31 54.31 -35.86
CA PRO A 172 1.50 53.43 -35.82
C PRO A 172 2.17 53.34 -34.42
N LEU A 173 1.99 54.40 -33.60
CA LEU A 173 2.49 54.40 -32.21
C LEU A 173 1.93 53.23 -31.37
N ALA A 174 0.75 52.67 -31.74
CA ALA A 174 0.17 51.51 -31.08
C ALA A 174 1.08 50.28 -31.17
N ILE A 175 1.86 50.13 -32.26
CA ILE A 175 2.84 49.02 -32.42
C ILE A 175 3.97 49.16 -31.40
N ALA A 176 4.44 50.43 -31.15
CA ALA A 176 5.50 50.67 -30.19
C ALA A 176 5.08 50.33 -28.75
N VAL A 177 3.77 50.41 -28.44
CA VAL A 177 3.22 50.00 -27.14
C VAL A 177 2.94 48.48 -27.11
N PHE A 178 2.57 47.89 -28.26
CA PHE A 178 2.32 46.44 -28.36
C PHE A 178 3.59 45.60 -28.13
N ILE A 179 4.78 46.01 -28.60
CA ILE A 179 6.03 45.27 -28.46
C ILE A 179 6.38 44.98 -27.00
N PRO A 180 6.45 45.96 -26.07
CA PRO A 180 6.73 45.68 -24.67
C PRO A 180 5.60 44.86 -24.00
N LEU A 181 4.34 45.06 -24.39
CA LEU A 181 3.22 44.26 -23.89
C LEU A 181 3.37 42.79 -24.30
N ALA A 182 3.75 42.51 -25.56
CA ALA A 182 4.04 41.15 -26.05
C ALA A 182 5.23 40.51 -25.31
N ALA A 183 6.28 41.31 -25.01
CA ALA A 183 7.43 40.82 -24.23
C ALA A 183 7.02 40.44 -22.78
N ILE A 184 6.16 41.25 -22.14
CA ILE A 184 5.60 40.89 -20.82
C ILE A 184 4.72 39.66 -20.92
N GLY A 185 3.94 39.50 -21.99
CA GLY A 185 3.11 38.32 -22.24
C GLY A 185 3.95 37.04 -22.43
N LEU A 186 5.06 37.15 -23.15
CA LEU A 186 6.01 36.05 -23.31
C LEU A 186 6.67 35.65 -21.97
N TRP A 187 7.05 36.66 -21.17
CA TRP A 187 7.58 36.40 -19.82
C TRP A 187 6.52 35.71 -18.93
N LEU A 188 5.28 36.24 -18.93
CA LEU A 188 4.18 35.62 -18.18
C LEU A 188 3.93 34.18 -18.58
N ARG A 189 3.99 33.87 -19.88
CA ARG A 189 3.87 32.51 -20.42
C ARG A 189 5.01 31.62 -19.91
N THR A 190 6.27 32.04 -20.03
CA THR A 190 7.43 31.25 -19.57
C THR A 190 7.39 31.01 -18.07
N TYR A 191 7.00 32.03 -17.29
CA TYR A 191 6.81 31.90 -15.84
C TYR A 191 5.69 30.89 -15.51
N ALA A 192 4.52 31.03 -16.13
CA ALA A 192 3.38 30.15 -15.90
C ALA A 192 3.67 28.70 -16.31
N THR A 193 4.30 28.48 -17.48
CA THR A 193 4.69 27.12 -17.91
C THR A 193 5.73 26.51 -17.00
N GLY A 194 6.70 27.26 -16.50
CA GLY A 194 7.70 26.78 -15.55
C GLY A 194 7.08 26.26 -14.24
N THR A 195 6.07 26.96 -13.73
CA THR A 195 5.36 26.56 -12.50
C THR A 195 4.45 25.33 -12.69
N VAL A 196 4.05 25.03 -13.91
CA VAL A 196 3.07 23.97 -14.22
C VAL A 196 3.71 22.72 -14.85
N THR A 197 5.01 22.79 -15.21
CA THR A 197 5.69 21.68 -15.90
C THR A 197 5.50 20.32 -15.20
N GLY A 198 5.54 20.29 -13.85
CA GLY A 198 5.30 19.09 -13.05
C GLY A 198 3.84 18.62 -13.00
N LEU A 199 2.87 19.46 -13.44
CA LEU A 199 1.43 19.18 -13.36
C LEU A 199 0.80 18.87 -14.72
N ILE A 200 1.51 19.05 -15.83
CA ILE A 200 1.02 18.76 -17.19
C ILE A 200 0.69 17.27 -17.32
N GLY A 201 1.54 16.38 -16.80
CA GLY A 201 1.30 14.93 -16.80
C GLY A 201 -0.02 14.57 -16.10
N PRO A 202 -0.25 14.97 -14.84
CA PRO A 202 -1.52 14.78 -14.16
C PRO A 202 -2.74 15.37 -14.90
N PHE A 203 -2.62 16.56 -15.52
CA PHE A 203 -3.72 17.13 -16.32
C PHE A 203 -4.13 16.26 -17.49
N ARG A 204 -3.17 15.62 -18.15
CA ARG A 204 -3.43 14.69 -19.26
C ARG A 204 -4.24 13.47 -18.85
N GLU A 205 -4.19 13.10 -17.57
CA GLU A 205 -4.91 11.93 -17.05
C GLU A 205 -6.39 12.23 -16.72
N ILE A 206 -6.81 13.50 -16.63
CA ILE A 206 -8.21 13.85 -16.32
C ILE A 206 -9.18 13.29 -17.37
N SER A 207 -8.89 13.46 -18.65
CA SER A 207 -9.77 12.95 -19.73
C SER A 207 -9.85 11.42 -19.77
N PRO A 208 -8.74 10.65 -19.67
CA PRO A 208 -8.79 9.19 -19.50
C PRO A 208 -9.61 8.74 -18.29
N VAL A 209 -9.42 9.37 -17.12
CA VAL A 209 -10.17 9.06 -15.89
C VAL A 209 -11.68 9.25 -16.10
N LEU A 210 -12.09 10.38 -16.67
CA LEU A 210 -13.50 10.65 -16.96
C LEU A 210 -14.08 9.73 -18.05
N ARG A 211 -13.25 9.27 -18.98
CA ARG A 211 -13.65 8.26 -19.97
C ARG A 211 -13.89 6.91 -19.30
N ALA A 212 -12.98 6.45 -18.46
CA ALA A 212 -13.14 5.22 -17.68
C ALA A 212 -14.42 5.26 -16.85
N ALA A 213 -14.67 6.38 -16.14
CA ALA A 213 -15.90 6.55 -15.38
C ALA A 213 -17.17 6.44 -16.25
N ARG A 214 -17.18 7.06 -17.44
CA ARG A 214 -18.31 6.97 -18.38
C ARG A 214 -18.53 5.55 -18.92
N GLU A 215 -17.47 4.84 -19.25
CA GLU A 215 -17.57 3.46 -19.73
C GLU A 215 -18.08 2.53 -18.64
N LEU A 216 -17.63 2.70 -17.39
CA LEU A 216 -18.19 1.97 -16.25
C LEU A 216 -19.68 2.26 -16.04
N THR A 217 -20.14 3.50 -16.28
CA THR A 217 -21.57 3.85 -16.15
C THR A 217 -22.44 3.27 -17.26
N ALA A 218 -21.87 2.80 -18.36
CA ALA A 218 -22.57 2.16 -19.46
C ALA A 218 -22.78 0.65 -19.24
N ILE A 219 -22.05 0.05 -18.29
CA ILE A 219 -22.17 -1.37 -17.95
C ILE A 219 -23.45 -1.58 -17.12
N THR A 220 -24.31 -2.48 -17.58
CA THR A 220 -25.57 -2.78 -16.91
C THR A 220 -25.43 -4.05 -16.07
N ASP A 221 -24.95 -3.88 -14.84
CA ASP A 221 -24.84 -4.97 -13.87
C ASP A 221 -25.28 -4.49 -12.48
N PRO A 222 -26.13 -5.26 -11.75
CA PRO A 222 -26.62 -4.86 -10.42
C PRO A 222 -25.51 -4.59 -9.41
N ALA A 223 -24.40 -5.32 -9.45
CA ALA A 223 -23.28 -5.15 -8.52
C ALA A 223 -22.52 -3.83 -8.78
N LEU A 224 -22.51 -3.35 -10.03
CA LEU A 224 -21.86 -2.10 -10.40
C LEU A 224 -22.78 -0.88 -10.24
N THR A 225 -24.10 -1.05 -10.20
CA THR A 225 -25.09 0.04 -10.13
C THR A 225 -24.78 1.07 -9.04
N PRO A 226 -24.45 0.71 -7.77
CA PRO A 226 -24.17 1.69 -6.72
C PRO A 226 -22.95 2.59 -7.01
N TYR A 227 -21.99 2.09 -7.80
CA TYR A 227 -20.83 2.85 -8.26
C TYR A 227 -21.16 3.68 -9.50
N ALA A 228 -21.88 3.10 -10.46
CA ALA A 228 -22.25 3.72 -11.73
C ALA A 228 -23.09 4.99 -11.54
N GLU A 229 -24.06 4.98 -10.64
CA GLU A 229 -24.90 6.15 -10.33
C GLU A 229 -24.06 7.30 -9.78
N GLN A 230 -23.16 7.02 -8.82
CA GLN A 230 -22.29 8.03 -8.24
C GLN A 230 -21.25 8.55 -9.25
N LEU A 231 -20.64 7.66 -10.05
CA LEU A 231 -19.68 8.03 -11.10
C LEU A 231 -20.35 8.92 -12.16
N ARG A 232 -21.61 8.66 -12.52
CA ARG A 232 -22.37 9.48 -13.46
C ARG A 232 -22.60 10.88 -12.90
N ALA A 233 -23.10 10.98 -11.67
CA ALA A 233 -23.37 12.26 -11.01
C ALA A 233 -22.11 13.13 -10.89
N LEU A 234 -20.98 12.54 -10.48
CA LEU A 234 -19.69 13.23 -10.36
C LEU A 234 -19.11 13.58 -11.73
N GLY A 235 -19.20 12.69 -12.71
CA GLY A 235 -18.74 12.91 -14.08
C GLY A 235 -19.44 14.08 -14.77
N ASP A 236 -20.76 14.23 -14.54
CA ASP A 236 -21.55 15.34 -15.08
C ASP A 236 -21.09 16.69 -14.52
N GLN A 237 -20.76 16.76 -13.24
CA GLN A 237 -20.23 17.96 -12.62
C GLN A 237 -18.84 18.32 -13.17
N LEU A 238 -18.03 17.35 -13.58
CA LEU A 238 -16.65 17.52 -14.07
C LEU A 238 -16.54 17.88 -15.56
N ARG A 239 -17.66 18.01 -16.30
CA ARG A 239 -17.64 18.31 -17.75
C ARG A 239 -16.90 19.61 -18.10
N SER A 240 -16.94 20.61 -17.24
CA SER A 240 -16.19 21.88 -17.45
C SER A 240 -14.68 21.65 -17.32
N LEU A 241 -14.25 20.90 -16.32
CA LEU A 241 -12.85 20.56 -16.11
C LEU A 241 -12.31 19.69 -17.26
N GLU A 242 -13.10 18.74 -17.76
CA GLU A 242 -12.74 17.93 -18.92
C GLU A 242 -12.48 18.76 -20.18
N ARG A 243 -13.35 19.74 -20.46
CA ARG A 243 -13.16 20.63 -21.61
C ARG A 243 -11.86 21.41 -21.52
N VAL A 244 -11.59 21.94 -20.35
CA VAL A 244 -10.39 22.73 -20.12
C VAL A 244 -9.13 21.85 -20.08
N SER A 245 -9.20 20.65 -19.48
CA SER A 245 -8.06 19.72 -19.45
C SER A 245 -7.63 19.31 -20.85
N ARG A 246 -8.58 19.12 -21.78
CA ARG A 246 -8.30 18.84 -23.20
C ARG A 246 -7.56 19.99 -23.88
N TRP A 247 -7.83 21.23 -23.49
CA TRP A 247 -7.12 22.41 -23.99
C TRP A 247 -5.68 22.48 -23.47
N VAL A 248 -5.48 22.30 -22.17
CA VAL A 248 -4.15 22.29 -21.53
C VAL A 248 -3.31 21.09 -21.99
N SER A 249 -3.96 19.95 -22.26
CA SER A 249 -3.32 18.73 -22.72
C SER A 249 -3.03 18.70 -24.23
N ARG A 250 -3.56 19.63 -24.99
CA ARG A 250 -3.14 19.84 -26.37
C ARG A 250 -1.70 20.35 -26.36
N GLU A 251 -0.76 19.41 -26.31
CA GLU A 251 0.47 19.65 -27.05
C GLU A 251 -0.02 20.02 -28.45
N VAL A 252 0.25 21.23 -28.83
CA VAL A 252 0.08 21.63 -30.22
C VAL A 252 0.70 20.52 -31.04
N VAL A 253 -0.12 19.75 -31.71
CA VAL A 253 0.32 18.78 -32.70
C VAL A 253 0.87 19.60 -33.85
N THR A 254 2.03 20.19 -33.61
CA THR A 254 2.85 20.85 -34.63
C THR A 254 3.77 19.81 -35.22
N SER A 255 3.16 18.77 -35.77
CA SER A 255 3.81 17.92 -36.75
C SER A 255 4.06 18.68 -38.08
N ASN A 256 3.52 19.91 -38.17
CA ASN A 256 3.68 20.78 -39.30
C ASN A 256 4.25 22.12 -38.84
N GLU A 257 5.49 22.46 -39.19
CA GLU A 257 6.20 23.68 -38.78
C GLU A 257 5.41 24.97 -39.06
N LEU A 258 4.66 25.01 -40.20
CA LEU A 258 3.80 26.15 -40.56
C LEU A 258 2.66 26.36 -39.58
N VAL A 259 1.96 25.30 -39.19
CA VAL A 259 0.85 25.36 -38.22
C VAL A 259 1.36 25.77 -36.84
N GLY A 260 2.56 25.29 -36.46
CA GLY A 260 3.24 25.68 -35.23
C GLY A 260 3.59 27.17 -35.21
N GLY A 261 4.16 27.70 -36.28
CA GLY A 261 4.49 29.10 -36.40
C GLY A 261 3.26 30.01 -36.30
N VAL A 262 2.19 29.69 -37.02
CA VAL A 262 0.92 30.45 -36.93
C VAL A 262 0.35 30.40 -35.50
N TYR A 263 0.36 29.24 -34.87
CA TYR A 263 -0.11 29.11 -33.48
C TYR A 263 0.71 29.99 -32.52
N GLU A 264 2.03 30.02 -32.63
CA GLU A 264 2.89 30.86 -31.78
C GLU A 264 2.58 32.34 -31.94
N TYR A 265 2.34 32.83 -33.16
CA TYR A 265 1.91 34.21 -33.39
C TYR A 265 0.54 34.51 -32.79
N VAL A 266 -0.43 33.64 -32.98
CA VAL A 266 -1.76 33.78 -32.39
C VAL A 266 -1.69 33.72 -30.87
N ASN A 267 -0.87 32.83 -30.31
CA ASN A 267 -0.69 32.68 -28.88
C ASN A 267 0.06 33.88 -28.26
N LEU A 268 0.99 34.52 -29.00
CA LEU A 268 1.64 35.75 -28.56
C LEU A 268 0.62 36.89 -28.36
N VAL A 269 -0.36 37.01 -29.26
CA VAL A 269 -1.39 38.07 -29.21
C VAL A 269 -2.49 37.73 -28.20
N LEU A 270 -3.03 36.51 -28.27
CA LEU A 270 -4.21 36.09 -27.51
C LEU A 270 -3.86 35.42 -26.17
N MET A 271 -2.57 35.15 -25.91
CA MET A 271 -2.08 34.46 -24.70
C MET A 271 -2.92 33.22 -24.39
N LEU A 272 -3.16 32.40 -25.43
CA LEU A 272 -4.08 31.24 -25.37
C LEU A 272 -3.69 30.27 -24.24
N ASP A 273 -2.39 29.97 -24.13
CA ASP A 273 -1.89 29.05 -23.10
C ASP A 273 -2.10 29.59 -21.69
N ALA A 274 -1.82 30.89 -21.47
CA ALA A 274 -1.98 31.56 -20.19
C ALA A 274 -3.46 31.64 -19.78
N ASN A 275 -4.34 32.01 -20.73
CA ASN A 275 -5.78 32.06 -20.48
C ASN A 275 -6.37 30.65 -20.25
N ALA A 276 -5.95 29.63 -20.99
CA ALA A 276 -6.36 28.25 -20.80
C ALA A 276 -5.94 27.75 -19.40
N LEU A 277 -4.72 28.08 -18.97
CA LEU A 277 -4.22 27.70 -17.65
C LEU A 277 -4.98 28.41 -16.51
N LEU A 278 -5.34 29.69 -16.69
CA LEU A 278 -6.19 30.42 -15.74
C LEU A 278 -7.57 29.78 -15.61
N LEU A 279 -8.20 29.41 -16.74
CA LEU A 279 -9.48 28.72 -16.74
C LEU A 279 -9.37 27.34 -16.09
N ALA A 280 -8.28 26.61 -16.34
CA ALA A 280 -7.99 25.33 -15.73
C ALA A 280 -7.84 25.46 -14.20
N SER A 281 -7.09 26.47 -13.74
CA SER A 281 -6.93 26.74 -12.32
C SER A 281 -8.26 26.99 -11.63
N ARG A 282 -9.10 27.86 -12.21
CA ARG A 282 -10.43 28.17 -11.67
C ARG A 282 -11.38 26.96 -11.68
N ALA A 283 -11.37 26.17 -12.74
CA ALA A 283 -12.19 24.96 -12.84
C ALA A 283 -11.76 23.93 -11.81
N LEU A 284 -10.45 23.70 -11.66
CA LEU A 284 -9.88 22.78 -10.70
C LEU A 284 -10.20 23.18 -9.25
N GLN A 285 -10.02 24.46 -8.89
CA GLN A 285 -10.34 24.96 -7.54
C GLN A 285 -11.81 24.71 -7.16
N ARG A 286 -12.73 24.83 -8.12
CA ARG A 286 -14.17 24.63 -7.89
C ARG A 286 -14.56 23.15 -7.82
N GLN A 287 -13.82 22.28 -8.49
CA GLN A 287 -14.20 20.88 -8.72
C GLN A 287 -13.22 19.85 -8.15
N ARG A 288 -12.24 20.31 -7.33
CA ARG A 288 -11.19 19.44 -6.77
C ARG A 288 -11.75 18.29 -5.93
N GLU A 289 -12.73 18.58 -5.07
CA GLU A 289 -13.37 17.58 -4.20
C GLU A 289 -14.17 16.57 -5.01
N THR A 290 -14.88 17.04 -6.04
CA THR A 290 -15.62 16.18 -6.97
C THR A 290 -14.66 15.25 -7.75
N LEU A 291 -13.49 15.78 -8.17
CA LEU A 291 -12.46 14.99 -8.85
C LEU A 291 -11.88 13.94 -7.90
N GLU A 292 -11.61 14.30 -6.65
CA GLU A 292 -11.10 13.39 -5.62
C GLU A 292 -12.09 12.25 -5.38
N GLN A 293 -13.37 12.55 -5.18
CA GLN A 293 -14.42 11.55 -4.98
C GLN A 293 -14.54 10.61 -6.18
N LEU A 294 -14.48 11.14 -7.41
CA LEU A 294 -14.51 10.31 -8.61
C LEU A 294 -13.31 9.37 -8.69
N CYS A 295 -12.10 9.86 -8.37
CA CYS A 295 -10.91 9.03 -8.35
C CYS A 295 -10.98 7.93 -7.28
N LEU A 296 -11.52 8.24 -6.09
CA LEU A 296 -11.71 7.24 -5.03
C LEU A 296 -12.69 6.14 -5.46
N LEU A 297 -13.82 6.50 -6.07
CA LEU A 297 -14.78 5.52 -6.58
C LEU A 297 -14.20 4.65 -7.70
N LEU A 298 -13.49 5.27 -8.65
CA LEU A 298 -12.79 4.54 -9.72
C LEU A 298 -11.76 3.57 -9.14
N GLY A 299 -10.99 4.03 -8.15
CA GLY A 299 -10.03 3.20 -7.44
C GLY A 299 -10.68 2.02 -6.72
N GLN A 300 -11.85 2.22 -6.09
CA GLN A 300 -12.59 1.13 -5.45
C GLN A 300 -13.05 0.05 -6.45
N VAL A 301 -13.51 0.45 -7.65
CA VAL A 301 -13.87 -0.50 -8.71
C VAL A 301 -12.65 -1.26 -9.20
N ASP A 302 -11.51 -0.57 -9.37
CA ASP A 302 -10.25 -1.21 -9.80
C ASP A 302 -9.71 -2.18 -8.72
N VAL A 303 -9.83 -1.83 -7.44
CA VAL A 303 -9.49 -2.75 -6.33
C VAL A 303 -10.42 -3.97 -6.32
N ALA A 304 -11.73 -3.81 -6.58
CA ALA A 304 -12.64 -4.95 -6.69
C ALA A 304 -12.25 -5.89 -7.85
N HIS A 305 -11.88 -5.33 -9.00
CA HIS A 305 -11.33 -6.08 -10.13
C HIS A 305 -10.01 -6.78 -9.75
N ALA A 306 -9.10 -6.09 -9.06
CA ALA A 306 -7.83 -6.66 -8.63
C ALA A 306 -8.03 -7.83 -7.64
N VAL A 307 -8.93 -7.69 -6.66
CA VAL A 307 -9.29 -8.77 -5.72
C VAL A 307 -9.85 -9.98 -6.44
N SER A 308 -10.77 -9.78 -7.40
CA SER A 308 -11.29 -10.86 -8.24
C SER A 308 -10.18 -11.57 -9.01
N SER A 309 -9.27 -10.81 -9.61
CA SER A 309 -8.12 -11.32 -10.36
C SER A 309 -7.13 -12.08 -9.48
N VAL A 310 -6.81 -11.59 -8.28
CA VAL A 310 -5.95 -12.27 -7.30
C VAL A 310 -6.57 -13.59 -6.86
N ARG A 311 -7.87 -13.59 -6.52
CA ARG A 311 -8.59 -14.80 -6.08
C ARG A 311 -8.55 -15.91 -7.14
N SER A 312 -8.47 -15.57 -8.43
CA SER A 312 -8.41 -16.57 -9.51
C SER A 312 -7.07 -17.31 -9.62
N VAL A 313 -6.01 -16.78 -9.01
CA VAL A 313 -4.65 -17.37 -9.08
C VAL A 313 -4.14 -17.86 -7.73
N LEU A 314 -4.77 -17.49 -6.64
CA LEU A 314 -4.42 -18.03 -5.32
C LEU A 314 -4.73 -19.53 -5.29
N PRO A 315 -3.79 -20.39 -4.80
CA PRO A 315 -4.01 -21.84 -4.70
C PRO A 315 -5.22 -22.18 -3.82
N VAL A 316 -5.43 -21.39 -2.78
CA VAL A 316 -6.55 -21.49 -1.86
C VAL A 316 -6.86 -20.11 -1.30
N TRP A 317 -8.14 -19.80 -1.16
CA TRP A 317 -8.60 -18.60 -0.46
C TRP A 317 -10.00 -18.81 0.10
N CYS A 318 -10.35 -18.05 1.13
CA CYS A 318 -11.69 -18.02 1.68
C CYS A 318 -12.08 -16.60 2.09
N ARG A 319 -13.37 -16.39 2.30
CA ARG A 319 -13.88 -15.22 3.02
C ARG A 319 -13.87 -15.55 4.51
N PRO A 320 -13.35 -14.65 5.36
CA PRO A 320 -13.41 -14.89 6.79
C PRO A 320 -14.86 -14.81 7.29
N THR A 321 -15.25 -15.76 8.11
CA THR A 321 -16.43 -15.64 8.96
C THR A 321 -16.11 -14.62 10.05
N ARG A 322 -17.03 -13.68 10.29
CA ARG A 322 -16.89 -12.64 11.31
C ARG A 322 -18.00 -12.74 12.36
N GLY A 323 -17.70 -12.27 13.52
CA GLY A 323 -18.65 -12.18 14.63
C GLY A 323 -18.37 -13.16 15.75
N THR A 324 -18.47 -12.67 16.97
CA THR A 324 -18.64 -13.47 18.18
C THR A 324 -20.11 -13.56 18.49
N GLN A 325 -20.59 -14.73 18.90
CA GLN A 325 -21.87 -14.79 19.61
C GLN A 325 -21.70 -14.03 20.94
N SER A 326 -22.76 -13.35 21.41
CA SER A 326 -22.71 -12.60 22.67
C SER A 326 -22.20 -13.50 23.81
N GLY A 327 -21.04 -13.17 24.35
CA GLY A 327 -20.42 -13.90 25.46
C GLY A 327 -19.28 -14.85 25.06
N GLU A 328 -18.99 -15.02 23.77
CA GLU A 328 -17.82 -15.79 23.33
C GLU A 328 -16.53 -14.96 23.33
N ALA A 329 -15.40 -15.61 23.62
CA ALA A 329 -14.09 -14.98 23.57
C ALA A 329 -13.69 -14.62 22.13
N GLU A 330 -12.97 -13.52 21.97
CA GLU A 330 -12.38 -13.18 20.66
C GLU A 330 -11.51 -14.33 20.17
N THR A 331 -11.65 -14.69 18.89
CA THR A 331 -11.00 -15.85 18.30
C THR A 331 -10.47 -15.50 16.90
N LEU A 332 -9.29 -16.03 16.60
CA LEU A 332 -8.72 -16.09 15.26
C LEU A 332 -8.42 -17.55 14.96
N ALA A 333 -9.12 -18.12 14.00
CA ALA A 333 -8.88 -19.49 13.59
C ALA A 333 -8.69 -19.56 12.06
N PHE A 334 -7.67 -20.26 11.63
CA PHE A 334 -7.38 -20.54 10.23
C PHE A 334 -7.21 -22.05 10.02
N GLU A 335 -7.79 -22.56 8.95
CA GLU A 335 -7.51 -23.89 8.43
C GLU A 335 -6.63 -23.81 7.19
N GLY A 336 -5.44 -24.37 7.24
CA GLY A 336 -4.49 -24.37 6.14
C GLY A 336 -4.06 -22.99 5.70
N VAL A 337 -3.69 -22.13 6.65
CA VAL A 337 -3.26 -20.76 6.36
C VAL A 337 -1.94 -20.76 5.60
N GLY A 338 -1.86 -19.90 4.58
CA GLY A 338 -0.69 -19.67 3.75
C GLY A 338 -0.36 -18.19 3.57
N HIS A 339 0.62 -17.89 2.72
CA HIS A 339 1.06 -16.54 2.42
C HIS A 339 0.92 -16.25 0.91
N PRO A 340 0.43 -15.07 0.49
CA PRO A 340 0.22 -14.78 -0.93
C PRO A 340 1.51 -14.80 -1.76
N GLN A 341 2.68 -14.59 -1.14
CA GLN A 341 3.98 -14.65 -1.80
C GLN A 341 4.62 -16.05 -1.75
N LEU A 342 4.03 -17.00 -1.02
CA LEU A 342 4.53 -18.37 -0.86
C LEU A 342 3.48 -19.39 -1.33
N PRO A 343 3.19 -19.45 -2.65
CA PRO A 343 2.11 -20.30 -3.17
C PRO A 343 2.35 -21.79 -2.92
N HIS A 344 3.59 -22.20 -2.68
CA HIS A 344 4.00 -23.57 -2.36
C HIS A 344 4.41 -23.74 -0.89
N GLY A 345 4.10 -22.75 -0.03
CA GLY A 345 4.34 -22.84 1.40
C GLY A 345 3.55 -23.97 2.05
N VAL A 346 4.04 -24.50 3.17
CA VAL A 346 3.35 -25.54 3.94
C VAL A 346 2.18 -24.90 4.69
N PRO A 347 0.92 -25.30 4.40
CA PRO A 347 -0.22 -24.74 5.09
C PRO A 347 -0.30 -25.26 6.53
N ASN A 348 -0.71 -24.41 7.47
CA ASN A 348 -0.89 -24.77 8.87
C ASN A 348 -2.28 -24.41 9.38
N ASP A 349 -2.80 -25.20 10.32
CA ASP A 349 -4.00 -24.88 11.05
C ASP A 349 -3.59 -24.14 12.34
N VAL A 350 -4.19 -22.99 12.61
CA VAL A 350 -3.83 -22.13 13.75
C VAL A 350 -5.09 -21.59 14.40
N THR A 351 -5.16 -21.71 15.73
CA THR A 351 -6.23 -21.10 16.52
C THR A 351 -5.64 -20.28 17.68
N LEU A 352 -6.10 -19.04 17.82
CA LEU A 352 -5.82 -18.17 18.95
C LEU A 352 -7.13 -17.74 19.56
N THR A 353 -7.21 -17.73 20.89
CA THR A 353 -8.40 -17.30 21.63
C THR A 353 -8.00 -16.31 22.71
N ALA A 354 -8.80 -15.27 22.92
CA ALA A 354 -8.53 -14.29 23.98
C ALA A 354 -8.45 -14.95 25.36
N GLY A 355 -7.55 -14.46 26.20
CA GLY A 355 -7.25 -15.06 27.50
C GLY A 355 -6.23 -16.18 27.46
N ARG A 356 -5.82 -16.65 26.26
CA ARG A 356 -4.77 -17.64 26.09
C ARG A 356 -3.87 -17.33 24.89
N GLY A 357 -2.59 -17.07 25.15
CA GLY A 357 -1.62 -16.72 24.12
C GLY A 357 -1.02 -17.94 23.42
N MET A 358 -0.40 -17.72 22.29
CA MET A 358 0.41 -18.70 21.54
C MET A 358 1.88 -18.43 21.77
N LEU A 359 2.62 -19.41 22.27
CA LEU A 359 4.08 -19.38 22.41
C LEU A 359 4.73 -20.28 21.35
N LEU A 360 5.42 -19.68 20.38
CA LEU A 360 6.05 -20.39 19.28
C LEU A 360 7.54 -20.56 19.56
N THR A 361 7.98 -21.78 19.81
CA THR A 361 9.39 -22.11 20.10
C THR A 361 10.09 -22.75 18.90
N GLY A 362 11.40 -22.79 18.92
CA GLY A 362 12.20 -23.47 17.89
C GLY A 362 13.44 -22.67 17.50
N ALA A 363 14.29 -23.34 16.72
CA ALA A 363 15.53 -22.75 16.24
C ALA A 363 15.30 -21.58 15.27
N ASN A 364 16.33 -20.77 15.08
CA ASN A 364 16.37 -19.83 13.98
C ASN A 364 16.22 -20.60 12.65
N MET A 365 15.61 -19.99 11.64
CA MET A 365 15.30 -20.57 10.33
C MET A 365 14.18 -21.63 10.33
N SER A 366 13.58 -21.99 11.47
CA SER A 366 12.45 -22.95 11.49
C SER A 366 11.15 -22.38 10.92
N GLY A 367 11.06 -21.07 10.65
CA GLY A 367 9.89 -20.42 10.07
C GLY A 367 8.97 -19.70 11.07
N LYS A 368 9.40 -19.48 12.32
CA LYS A 368 8.61 -18.79 13.36
C LYS A 368 8.14 -17.40 12.92
N SER A 369 9.07 -16.55 12.52
CA SER A 369 8.78 -15.18 12.04
C SER A 369 7.88 -15.19 10.81
N THR A 370 8.08 -16.18 9.93
CA THR A 370 7.24 -16.37 8.73
C THR A 370 5.80 -16.70 9.13
N LEU A 371 5.59 -17.60 10.11
CA LEU A 371 4.26 -17.93 10.59
C LEU A 371 3.56 -16.71 11.22
N LEU A 372 4.27 -15.92 12.04
CA LEU A 372 3.72 -14.67 12.57
C LEU A 372 3.30 -13.70 11.45
N ARG A 373 4.14 -13.54 10.42
CA ARG A 373 3.79 -12.73 9.25
C ARG A 373 2.58 -13.25 8.50
N ILE A 374 2.48 -14.58 8.31
CA ILE A 374 1.31 -15.24 7.70
C ILE A 374 0.04 -14.84 8.45
N LEU A 375 0.01 -14.92 9.78
CA LEU A 375 -1.14 -14.56 10.59
C LEU A 375 -1.49 -13.07 10.42
N GLY A 376 -0.51 -12.18 10.58
CA GLY A 376 -0.72 -10.74 10.46
C GLY A 376 -1.21 -10.30 9.08
N VAL A 377 -0.60 -10.83 8.02
CA VAL A 377 -1.00 -10.56 6.63
C VAL A 377 -2.44 -11.02 6.39
N ASN A 378 -2.82 -12.24 6.83
CA ASN A 378 -4.18 -12.74 6.62
C ASN A 378 -5.23 -11.97 7.40
N VAL A 379 -4.92 -11.46 8.60
CA VAL A 379 -5.83 -10.56 9.31
C VAL A 379 -6.01 -9.25 8.53
N ILE A 380 -4.95 -8.65 8.00
CA ILE A 380 -5.05 -7.44 7.19
C ILE A 380 -5.86 -7.70 5.90
N LEU A 381 -5.57 -8.78 5.18
CA LEU A 381 -6.29 -9.14 3.95
C LEU A 381 -7.76 -9.46 4.22
N GLY A 382 -8.03 -10.22 5.26
CA GLY A 382 -9.38 -10.53 5.69
C GLY A 382 -10.16 -9.27 6.06
N SER A 383 -9.57 -8.37 6.84
CA SER A 383 -10.20 -7.13 7.31
C SER A 383 -10.44 -6.14 6.17
N SER A 384 -9.47 -5.97 5.29
CA SER A 384 -9.51 -4.94 4.24
C SER A 384 -10.12 -5.43 2.92
N LEU A 385 -9.78 -6.64 2.46
CA LEU A 385 -10.16 -7.19 1.15
C LEU A 385 -11.18 -8.34 1.20
N ASP A 386 -11.63 -8.71 2.40
CA ASP A 386 -12.54 -9.84 2.61
C ASP A 386 -11.99 -11.16 2.03
N THR A 387 -10.66 -11.35 2.15
CA THR A 387 -9.94 -12.46 1.53
C THR A 387 -8.84 -12.95 2.47
N CYS A 388 -8.84 -14.24 2.79
CA CYS A 388 -7.75 -14.90 3.50
C CYS A 388 -7.16 -15.99 2.61
N VAL A 389 -5.84 -16.17 2.66
CA VAL A 389 -5.15 -17.29 2.01
C VAL A 389 -5.23 -18.50 2.96
N ALA A 390 -6.38 -19.15 2.98
CA ALA A 390 -6.69 -20.27 3.86
C ALA A 390 -7.87 -21.06 3.29
N ARG A 391 -8.09 -22.30 3.77
CA ARG A 391 -9.28 -23.09 3.44
C ARG A 391 -10.52 -22.56 4.15
N ALA A 392 -10.36 -22.18 5.43
CA ALA A 392 -11.39 -21.51 6.22
C ALA A 392 -10.74 -20.51 7.17
N ALA A 393 -11.48 -19.45 7.53
CA ALA A 393 -11.05 -18.44 8.47
C ALA A 393 -12.23 -17.96 9.33
N LEU A 394 -12.00 -17.90 10.65
CA LEU A 394 -12.85 -17.20 11.61
C LEU A 394 -12.04 -16.04 12.19
N MET A 395 -12.55 -14.82 12.09
CA MET A 395 -11.85 -13.62 12.52
C MET A 395 -12.78 -12.71 13.32
N THR A 396 -12.43 -12.47 14.57
CA THR A 396 -13.13 -11.50 15.43
C THR A 396 -12.31 -10.24 15.68
N VAL A 397 -11.02 -10.24 15.26
CA VAL A 397 -10.10 -9.11 15.34
C VAL A 397 -9.79 -8.57 13.94
N GLU A 398 -9.70 -7.26 13.82
CA GLU A 398 -9.41 -6.58 12.55
C GLU A 398 -8.11 -5.74 12.61
N ARG A 399 -7.53 -5.58 13.78
CA ARG A 399 -6.31 -4.81 14.00
C ARG A 399 -5.12 -5.72 14.26
N VAL A 400 -4.00 -5.41 13.62
CA VAL A 400 -2.73 -6.10 13.83
C VAL A 400 -1.70 -5.12 14.37
N VAL A 401 -0.93 -5.56 15.35
CA VAL A 401 0.16 -4.80 15.98
C VAL A 401 1.37 -5.70 16.09
N THR A 402 2.52 -5.26 15.61
CA THR A 402 3.71 -6.13 15.52
C THR A 402 4.95 -5.56 16.21
N CYS A 403 5.80 -6.48 16.65
CA CYS A 403 7.18 -6.24 17.03
C CYS A 403 8.03 -7.43 16.55
N ILE A 404 8.30 -7.49 15.22
CA ILE A 404 8.95 -8.63 14.55
C ILE A 404 10.33 -8.24 14.02
N ALA A 405 10.43 -7.18 13.21
CA ALA A 405 11.67 -6.78 12.61
C ALA A 405 12.51 -5.93 13.59
N HIS A 406 13.78 -6.28 13.71
CA HIS A 406 14.75 -5.49 14.44
C HIS A 406 15.41 -4.53 13.46
N VAL A 407 15.07 -3.25 13.55
CA VAL A 407 15.69 -2.19 12.75
C VAL A 407 16.65 -1.44 13.65
N ASP A 408 17.94 -1.56 13.38
CA ASP A 408 18.94 -0.65 13.94
C ASP A 408 18.69 0.74 13.36
N ASP A 409 18.09 1.62 14.12
CA ASP A 409 17.92 3.01 13.73
C ASP A 409 19.15 3.82 14.13
N PHE A 410 20.22 3.65 13.37
CA PHE A 410 21.46 4.42 13.54
C PHE A 410 21.24 5.93 13.44
N ALA A 411 20.20 6.37 12.72
CA ALA A 411 19.89 7.77 12.55
C ALA A 411 19.28 8.42 13.80
N ALA A 412 18.58 7.64 14.64
CA ALA A 412 17.95 8.14 15.86
C ALA A 412 18.87 8.11 17.09
N SER A 413 20.11 7.60 16.98
CA SER A 413 21.07 7.45 18.09
C SER A 413 20.49 6.72 19.32
N LYS A 414 19.44 5.90 19.13
CA LYS A 414 18.81 5.11 20.18
C LYS A 414 19.36 3.69 20.16
N SER A 415 19.60 3.12 21.35
CA SER A 415 19.94 1.69 21.41
C SER A 415 18.75 0.85 20.94
N LEU A 416 19.03 -0.29 20.30
CA LEU A 416 18.02 -1.25 19.85
C LEU A 416 17.00 -1.59 20.95
N PHE A 417 17.51 -1.83 22.17
CA PHE A 417 16.69 -2.10 23.34
C PHE A 417 15.71 -0.96 23.67
N PHE A 418 16.17 0.30 23.63
CA PHE A 418 15.33 1.45 23.93
C PHE A 418 14.19 1.60 22.91
N ALA A 419 14.50 1.46 21.63
CA ALA A 419 13.51 1.53 20.56
C ALA A 419 12.45 0.41 20.68
N GLU A 420 12.88 -0.79 21.04
CA GLU A 420 11.99 -1.93 21.29
C GLU A 420 11.09 -1.69 22.51
N ALA A 421 11.66 -1.19 23.62
CA ALA A 421 10.91 -0.87 24.83
C ALA A 421 9.83 0.21 24.60
N GLU A 422 10.13 1.28 23.84
CA GLU A 422 9.13 2.29 23.46
C GLU A 422 7.94 1.65 22.71
N VAL A 423 8.21 0.70 21.81
CA VAL A 423 7.18 0.00 21.06
C VAL A 423 6.33 -0.88 21.97
N VAL A 424 6.96 -1.67 22.84
CA VAL A 424 6.25 -2.53 23.79
C VAL A 424 5.37 -1.71 24.72
N VAL A 425 5.86 -0.60 25.26
CA VAL A 425 5.04 0.32 26.10
C VAL A 425 3.84 0.86 25.32
N ARG A 426 4.01 1.22 24.04
CA ARG A 426 2.89 1.62 23.20
C ARG A 426 1.88 0.49 22.99
N HIS A 427 2.35 -0.75 22.80
CA HIS A 427 1.49 -1.93 22.65
C HIS A 427 0.70 -2.22 23.92
N LEU A 428 1.30 -2.08 25.10
CA LEU A 428 0.61 -2.21 26.37
C LEU A 428 -0.53 -1.19 26.49
N ARG A 429 -0.29 0.09 26.15
CA ARG A 429 -1.33 1.13 26.13
C ARG A 429 -2.47 0.83 25.15
N LEU A 430 -2.16 0.20 24.01
CA LEU A 430 -3.18 -0.23 23.05
C LEU A 430 -4.00 -1.41 23.58
N GLY A 431 -3.38 -2.35 24.30
CA GLY A 431 -4.07 -3.43 24.99
C GLY A 431 -5.03 -2.90 26.05
N ASP A 432 -4.62 -1.88 26.80
CA ASP A 432 -5.46 -1.23 27.82
C ASP A 432 -6.66 -0.46 27.22
N ALA A 433 -6.62 -0.11 25.94
CA ALA A 433 -7.73 0.56 25.23
C ALA A 433 -8.90 -0.39 24.86
N HIS A 434 -8.82 -1.68 25.20
CA HIS A 434 -9.85 -2.70 24.97
C HIS A 434 -10.32 -2.85 23.51
N VAL A 435 -9.50 -2.42 22.54
CA VAL A 435 -9.77 -2.63 21.12
C VAL A 435 -9.25 -4.03 20.74
N PRO A 436 -10.11 -4.96 20.29
CA PRO A 436 -9.69 -6.29 19.91
C PRO A 436 -8.58 -6.23 18.86
N SER A 437 -7.39 -6.75 19.22
CA SER A 437 -6.18 -6.65 18.38
C SER A 437 -5.40 -7.96 18.40
N LEU A 438 -4.72 -8.27 17.31
CA LEU A 438 -3.72 -9.33 17.21
C LEU A 438 -2.33 -8.74 17.46
N PHE A 439 -1.71 -9.14 18.56
CA PHE A 439 -0.34 -8.76 18.89
C PHE A 439 0.64 -9.87 18.50
N LEU A 440 1.62 -9.52 17.67
CA LEU A 440 2.63 -10.45 17.16
C LEU A 440 4.03 -9.99 17.57
N PHE A 441 4.73 -10.83 18.33
CA PHE A 441 6.07 -10.55 18.82
C PHE A 441 7.06 -11.61 18.35
N ASP A 442 8.25 -11.19 17.95
CA ASP A 442 9.37 -12.08 17.61
C ASP A 442 10.60 -11.68 18.43
N GLU A 443 10.91 -12.52 19.43
CA GLU A 443 12.07 -12.38 20.30
C GLU A 443 12.21 -11.01 20.99
N LEU A 444 11.38 -10.79 22.00
CA LEU A 444 11.38 -9.53 22.77
C LEU A 444 12.70 -9.30 23.54
N PHE A 445 13.13 -8.02 23.55
CA PHE A 445 14.23 -7.51 24.39
C PHE A 445 15.60 -8.15 24.15
N ARG A 446 15.95 -8.40 22.89
CA ARG A 446 17.25 -9.00 22.51
C ARG A 446 18.47 -8.22 22.97
N GLY A 447 18.36 -6.91 23.22
CA GLY A 447 19.46 -6.02 23.54
C GLY A 447 19.92 -6.03 25.01
N THR A 448 19.35 -6.92 25.88
CA THR A 448 19.70 -6.99 27.32
C THR A 448 20.15 -8.39 27.75
N ASN A 449 20.51 -8.54 29.04
CA ASN A 449 20.89 -9.83 29.58
C ASN A 449 19.72 -10.82 29.64
N ALA A 450 20.00 -12.13 29.66
CA ALA A 450 18.99 -13.17 29.54
C ALA A 450 17.95 -13.12 30.69
N ALA A 451 18.36 -12.86 31.92
CA ALA A 451 17.45 -12.83 33.07
C ALA A 451 16.44 -11.67 32.99
N GLU A 452 16.92 -10.46 32.65
CA GLU A 452 16.06 -9.29 32.49
C GLU A 452 15.14 -9.45 31.27
N ARG A 453 15.64 -10.00 30.15
CA ARG A 453 14.88 -10.27 28.96
C ARG A 453 13.69 -11.19 29.23
N ILE A 454 13.96 -12.34 29.89
CA ILE A 454 12.94 -13.33 30.21
C ILE A 454 11.90 -12.75 31.17
N ALA A 455 12.35 -12.06 32.23
CA ALA A 455 11.44 -11.47 33.23
C ALA A 455 10.56 -10.37 32.62
N ALA A 456 11.14 -9.49 31.78
CA ALA A 456 10.39 -8.44 31.10
C ALA A 456 9.40 -9.02 30.08
N ALA A 457 9.81 -10.01 29.30
CA ALA A 457 8.94 -10.70 28.33
C ALA A 457 7.77 -11.40 29.03
N GLU A 458 8.01 -12.12 30.14
CA GLU A 458 6.96 -12.74 30.95
C GLU A 458 5.93 -11.70 31.42
N ALA A 459 6.41 -10.62 32.06
CA ALA A 459 5.53 -9.58 32.60
C ALA A 459 4.66 -8.92 31.50
N VAL A 460 5.25 -8.60 30.35
CA VAL A 460 4.55 -8.04 29.19
C VAL A 460 3.50 -9.01 28.66
N MET A 461 3.86 -10.28 28.46
CA MET A 461 2.97 -11.30 27.92
C MET A 461 1.79 -11.56 28.86
N ARG A 462 2.04 -11.69 30.17
CA ARG A 462 0.97 -11.83 31.16
C ARG A 462 0.03 -10.63 31.16
N ARG A 463 0.56 -9.41 31.05
CA ARG A 463 -0.27 -8.20 30.98
C ARG A 463 -1.14 -8.16 29.73
N LEU A 464 -0.63 -8.57 28.58
CA LEU A 464 -1.38 -8.55 27.32
C LEU A 464 -2.44 -9.66 27.22
N VAL A 465 -2.16 -10.87 27.73
CA VAL A 465 -3.11 -12.00 27.71
C VAL A 465 -4.05 -11.94 28.92
N GLY A 466 -3.50 -11.59 30.07
CA GLY A 466 -4.17 -11.73 31.34
C GLY A 466 -4.79 -10.43 31.82
N ALA A 467 -5.88 -10.02 31.27
CA ALA A 467 -6.82 -9.39 32.16
C ALA A 467 -7.63 -10.50 32.81
N ALA A 468 -7.12 -11.05 33.88
CA ALA A 468 -7.90 -11.85 34.84
C ALA A 468 -9.20 -11.13 35.32
N ASP A 469 -9.30 -9.85 35.00
CA ASP A 469 -10.41 -8.96 35.36
C ASP A 469 -11.41 -8.72 34.20
N GLY A 470 -11.42 -9.56 33.18
CA GLY A 470 -12.50 -9.59 32.17
C GLY A 470 -12.49 -8.52 31.07
N GLY A 471 -11.40 -7.76 30.90
CA GLY A 471 -11.38 -6.61 30.00
C GLY A 471 -10.54 -6.74 28.71
N ASN A 472 -9.50 -7.59 28.67
CA ASN A 472 -8.64 -7.64 27.48
C ASN A 472 -9.14 -8.68 26.48
N ARG A 473 -9.50 -8.20 25.30
CA ARG A 473 -10.04 -9.00 24.18
C ARG A 473 -8.99 -9.26 23.11
N SER A 474 -7.71 -9.10 23.44
CA SER A 474 -6.60 -9.20 22.48
C SER A 474 -6.10 -10.63 22.35
N LEU A 475 -5.64 -10.95 21.13
CA LEU A 475 -4.98 -12.20 20.79
C LEU A 475 -3.47 -11.96 20.77
N VAL A 476 -2.69 -12.86 21.34
CA VAL A 476 -1.24 -12.69 21.50
C VAL A 476 -0.49 -13.90 20.97
N ALA A 477 0.50 -13.69 20.10
CA ALA A 477 1.45 -14.71 19.70
C ALA A 477 2.89 -14.19 19.88
N LEU A 478 3.71 -14.97 20.57
CA LEU A 478 5.12 -14.72 20.81
C LEU A 478 5.97 -15.83 20.21
N ALA A 479 6.90 -15.50 19.31
CA ALA A 479 7.97 -16.40 18.92
C ALA A 479 9.20 -16.14 19.79
N THR A 480 9.84 -17.18 20.29
CA THR A 480 11.03 -17.07 21.15
C THR A 480 11.93 -18.31 21.04
N HIS A 481 13.19 -18.13 21.36
CA HIS A 481 14.13 -19.23 21.59
C HIS A 481 14.39 -19.48 23.09
N ASP A 482 13.85 -18.64 23.99
CA ASP A 482 13.98 -18.77 25.44
C ASP A 482 12.98 -19.82 25.96
N LEU A 483 13.47 -21.06 26.16
CA LEU A 483 12.64 -22.19 26.60
C LEU A 483 12.10 -22.01 28.03
N GLU A 484 12.72 -21.17 28.85
CA GLU A 484 12.26 -20.84 30.20
C GLU A 484 10.85 -20.23 30.16
N LEU A 485 10.54 -19.42 29.15
CA LEU A 485 9.20 -18.84 28.98
C LEU A 485 8.11 -19.89 28.81
N THR A 486 8.43 -21.08 28.31
CA THR A 486 7.44 -22.18 28.18
C THR A 486 6.94 -22.67 29.54
N ARG A 487 7.78 -22.62 30.56
CA ARG A 487 7.40 -22.96 31.95
C ARG A 487 6.74 -21.78 32.67
N LEU A 488 7.32 -20.58 32.53
CA LEU A 488 6.82 -19.39 33.18
C LEU A 488 5.41 -18.97 32.71
N LEU A 489 5.07 -19.21 31.45
CA LEU A 489 3.79 -18.83 30.84
C LEU A 489 2.84 -20.02 30.62
N ALA A 490 3.14 -21.23 31.17
CA ALA A 490 2.35 -22.45 30.92
C ALA A 490 0.87 -22.34 31.34
N ASP A 491 0.56 -21.52 32.31
CA ASP A 491 -0.79 -21.24 32.81
C ASP A 491 -1.64 -20.41 31.83
N CYS A 492 -1.01 -19.57 31.00
CA CYS A 492 -1.71 -18.61 30.14
C CYS A 492 -1.30 -18.66 28.67
N PHE A 493 -0.36 -19.51 28.28
CA PHE A 493 0.06 -19.71 26.87
C PHE A 493 0.05 -21.19 26.47
N ASP A 494 -0.41 -21.45 25.27
CA ASP A 494 -0.22 -22.73 24.59
C ASP A 494 1.11 -22.73 23.83
N THR A 495 1.95 -23.73 24.10
CA THR A 495 3.26 -23.83 23.48
C THR A 495 3.19 -24.66 22.20
N TRP A 496 3.82 -24.14 21.15
CA TRP A 496 3.89 -24.73 19.82
C TRP A 496 5.31 -24.66 19.28
N HIS A 497 5.63 -25.53 18.32
CA HIS A 497 6.88 -25.46 17.57
C HIS A 497 6.66 -25.83 16.11
N LEU A 498 7.58 -25.40 15.25
CA LEU A 498 7.62 -25.84 13.85
C LEU A 498 8.52 -27.06 13.73
N GLU A 499 7.98 -28.10 13.10
CA GLU A 499 8.63 -29.42 12.98
C GLU A 499 9.95 -29.32 12.21
N VAL A 500 11.02 -29.84 12.83
CA VAL A 500 12.34 -29.99 12.23
C VAL A 500 12.73 -31.45 12.41
N THR A 501 13.11 -32.12 11.33
CA THR A 501 13.56 -33.50 11.33
C THR A 501 15.01 -33.59 10.87
N MET A 502 15.71 -34.67 11.28
CA MET A 502 17.03 -34.99 10.74
C MET A 502 16.87 -36.21 9.85
N THR A 503 17.28 -36.13 8.61
CA THR A 503 17.28 -37.24 7.65
C THR A 503 18.69 -37.34 7.07
N ASP A 504 19.34 -38.47 7.24
CA ASP A 504 20.70 -38.74 6.75
C ASP A 504 21.76 -37.70 7.17
N GLY A 505 21.67 -37.20 8.40
CA GLY A 505 22.57 -36.16 8.93
C GLY A 505 22.28 -34.74 8.46
N HIS A 506 21.25 -34.53 7.66
CA HIS A 506 20.81 -33.21 7.21
C HIS A 506 19.57 -32.74 7.98
N THR A 507 19.58 -31.45 8.37
CA THR A 507 18.43 -30.80 8.99
C THR A 507 17.39 -30.50 7.92
N ASP A 508 16.18 -31.09 8.04
CA ASP A 508 15.04 -30.87 7.16
C ASP A 508 13.96 -30.09 7.91
N PHE A 509 13.64 -28.91 7.40
CA PHE A 509 12.62 -28.03 7.97
C PHE A 509 11.26 -28.34 7.33
N ARG A 510 10.39 -29.03 8.09
CA ARG A 510 9.04 -29.44 7.62
C ARG A 510 8.03 -28.29 7.65
N TYR A 511 8.30 -27.22 8.39
CA TYR A 511 7.43 -26.04 8.55
C TYR A 511 6.00 -26.36 9.01
N ARG A 512 5.77 -27.52 9.63
CA ARG A 512 4.49 -27.94 10.19
C ARG A 512 4.40 -27.57 11.65
N LEU A 513 3.28 -26.93 12.04
CA LEU A 513 3.03 -26.56 13.42
C LEU A 513 2.66 -27.80 14.24
N GLN A 514 3.34 -27.99 15.38
CA GLN A 514 3.14 -29.10 16.30
C GLN A 514 2.98 -28.57 17.72
N ALA A 515 2.12 -29.20 18.53
CA ALA A 515 1.93 -28.83 19.92
C ALA A 515 3.17 -29.19 20.78
N GLY A 516 3.42 -28.36 21.79
CA GLY A 516 4.53 -28.51 22.73
C GLY A 516 5.81 -27.78 22.33
N PRO A 517 6.81 -27.74 23.21
CA PRO A 517 8.08 -27.04 22.98
C PRO A 517 8.97 -27.79 21.97
N ALA A 518 9.81 -27.03 21.26
CA ALA A 518 10.83 -27.61 20.37
C ALA A 518 11.82 -28.47 21.17
N ARG A 519 12.05 -29.69 20.69
CA ARG A 519 12.94 -30.66 21.35
C ARG A 519 14.35 -30.71 20.76
N MET A 520 14.54 -30.25 19.52
CA MET A 520 15.81 -30.37 18.80
C MET A 520 16.68 -29.12 18.92
N ARG A 521 17.97 -29.36 19.13
CA ARG A 521 19.02 -28.35 19.08
C ARG A 521 19.63 -28.33 17.69
N THR A 522 19.13 -27.46 16.85
CA THR A 522 19.53 -27.41 15.44
C THR A 522 20.84 -26.64 15.20
N ALA A 523 21.30 -25.82 16.15
CA ALA A 523 22.49 -25.00 15.97
C ALA A 523 23.78 -25.84 15.82
N LEU A 524 23.93 -26.88 16.64
CA LEU A 524 25.08 -27.78 16.56
C LEU A 524 25.04 -28.66 15.30
N ALA A 525 23.88 -29.18 14.97
CA ALA A 525 23.69 -29.94 13.74
C ALA A 525 23.95 -29.09 12.48
N LEU A 526 23.58 -27.83 12.49
CA LEU A 526 23.87 -26.90 11.40
C LEU A 526 25.36 -26.60 11.28
N LEU A 527 26.09 -26.43 12.41
CA LEU A 527 27.54 -26.27 12.42
C LEU A 527 28.25 -27.47 11.81
N GLU A 528 27.80 -28.68 12.16
CA GLU A 528 28.33 -29.92 11.61
C GLU A 528 28.06 -30.03 10.10
N GLN A 529 26.84 -29.74 9.67
CA GLN A 529 26.42 -29.72 8.26
C GLN A 529 27.22 -28.70 7.43
N LEU A 530 27.59 -27.55 8.01
CA LEU A 530 28.42 -26.51 7.38
C LEU A 530 29.92 -26.85 7.37
N GLY A 531 30.30 -28.03 7.90
CA GLY A 531 31.70 -28.50 7.88
C GLY A 531 32.56 -27.93 8.99
N ALA A 532 31.98 -27.53 10.13
CA ALA A 532 32.76 -27.13 11.29
C ALA A 532 33.65 -28.29 11.77
N PRO A 533 34.88 -28.02 12.28
CA PRO A 533 35.77 -29.07 12.81
C PRO A 533 35.10 -29.94 13.86
N ALA A 534 35.26 -31.27 13.76
CA ALA A 534 34.56 -32.23 14.61
C ALA A 534 34.83 -32.06 16.11
N ASP A 535 36.05 -31.62 16.47
CA ASP A 535 36.44 -31.30 17.83
C ASP A 535 35.65 -30.10 18.40
N VAL A 536 35.38 -29.10 17.59
CA VAL A 536 34.57 -27.93 17.97
C VAL A 536 33.12 -28.35 18.21
N VAL A 537 32.55 -29.16 17.32
CA VAL A 537 31.16 -29.65 17.45
C VAL A 537 31.02 -30.55 18.69
N MET A 538 31.94 -31.49 18.90
CA MET A 538 31.92 -32.37 20.08
C MET A 538 32.09 -31.57 21.39
N SER A 539 33.01 -30.63 21.42
CA SER A 539 33.25 -29.78 22.61
C SER A 539 31.97 -28.97 22.93
N ALA A 540 31.38 -28.37 21.92
CA ALA A 540 30.14 -27.58 22.06
C ALA A 540 28.96 -28.47 22.53
N ALA A 541 28.81 -29.68 21.99
CA ALA A 541 27.76 -30.62 22.38
C ALA A 541 27.91 -31.07 23.86
N THR A 542 29.13 -31.41 24.27
CA THR A 542 29.42 -31.78 25.65
C THR A 542 29.13 -30.64 26.63
N ARG A 543 29.52 -29.42 26.24
CA ARG A 543 29.27 -28.23 27.08
C ARG A 543 27.79 -27.91 27.17
N ALA A 544 27.07 -28.00 26.06
CA ALA A 544 25.63 -27.79 26.02
C ALA A 544 24.89 -28.75 26.94
N ALA A 545 25.22 -30.06 26.88
CA ALA A 545 24.63 -31.05 27.77
C ALA A 545 24.89 -30.77 29.26
N SER A 546 26.10 -30.27 29.59
CA SER A 546 26.45 -29.92 30.97
C SER A 546 25.69 -28.68 31.50
N LEU A 547 25.38 -27.73 30.64
CA LEU A 547 24.60 -26.56 30.99
C LEU A 547 23.14 -26.92 31.26
N ASP A 548 22.57 -27.83 30.47
CA ASP A 548 21.19 -28.31 30.68
C ASP A 548 21.03 -29.05 32.02
N ALA A 549 21.92 -29.97 32.29
CA ALA A 549 21.89 -30.71 33.55
C ALA A 549 22.03 -29.80 34.79
N ARG A 550 22.63 -28.61 34.64
CA ARG A 550 22.65 -27.58 35.68
C ARG A 550 21.32 -26.83 35.78
N ALA A 551 20.71 -26.45 34.66
CA ALA A 551 19.45 -25.74 34.61
C ALA A 551 18.31 -26.60 35.22
N GLU A 552 18.28 -27.91 34.96
CA GLU A 552 17.32 -28.83 35.55
C GLU A 552 17.47 -28.96 37.08
N ARG A 553 18.68 -28.91 37.61
CA ARG A 553 18.94 -28.99 39.09
C ARG A 553 18.57 -27.70 39.82
N THR A 554 18.68 -26.55 39.20
CA THR A 554 18.32 -25.25 39.80
C THR A 554 16.84 -24.90 39.64
N GLY A 555 16.12 -25.52 38.75
CA GLY A 555 14.67 -25.30 38.55
C GLY A 555 13.76 -26.27 39.35
N GLY A 556 14.34 -27.18 40.14
CA GLY A 556 13.61 -28.15 40.96
C GLY A 556 13.66 -27.86 42.48
N SER A 557 14.09 -26.66 42.90
CA SER A 557 14.09 -26.23 44.32
C SER A 557 13.08 -25.12 44.60
#